data_a8743e8d2f04908180eae03aecbda14c
#
_entry.id   a8743e8d2f04908180eae03aecbda14c
#
_cell.length_a   1.000
_cell.length_b   1.000
_cell.length_c   1.000
_cell.angle_alpha   90.00
_cell.angle_beta   90.00
_cell.angle_gamma   90.00
#
_symmetry.space_group_name_H-M   'P 1'
#
loop_
_entity.id
_entity.type
_entity.pdbx_description
1 polymer ?
#
loop_
_entity_poly.entity_id
_entity_poly.type
_entity_poly.pdbx_seq_one_letter_code
_entity_poly.pdbx_strand_id
1 'polypeptide(L)'
;MFARSTTIQADQSSIDAGAAHVRDEVLPALKQLDGLIGLSMMVDRESGRCIATSAWRTEDAMRASADQVQSVRDRAAEILGGSPEVEEWEIVVMHRDHPTHEGACVRTARLQTERGAVDGLIDTYRTASLPQIEGLGGFCSASFMVNRASGRAVSSTCFENSAAMDASREQAERIRSAGTQQANASVLDVSEFELAVAHLRVPELV
;
A
#
# COMPACT_ATOMS: atom_id res chain seq x y z
N MET A 1 -0.40 -3.07 13.81
CA MET A 1 -0.79 -1.76 13.25
C MET A 1 -1.84 -1.98 12.18
N PHE A 2 -2.61 -0.96 11.83
CA PHE A 2 -3.74 -1.09 10.90
C PHE A 2 -3.66 -0.04 9.80
N ALA A 3 -4.29 -0.33 8.66
CA ALA A 3 -4.34 0.60 7.54
C ALA A 3 -5.74 0.62 6.92
N ARG A 4 -6.12 1.80 6.40
CA ARG A 4 -7.28 1.95 5.53
C ARG A 4 -6.80 2.45 4.19
N SER A 5 -7.04 1.67 3.15
CA SER A 5 -6.79 2.06 1.77
C SER A 5 -8.09 2.52 1.11
N THR A 6 -7.99 3.57 0.30
CA THR A 6 -9.06 4.07 -0.56
C THR A 6 -8.56 4.05 -1.99
N THR A 7 -9.17 3.21 -2.81
CA THR A 7 -8.90 3.14 -4.24
C THR A 7 -9.92 3.95 -4.99
N ILE A 8 -9.47 4.78 -5.93
CA ILE A 8 -10.31 5.59 -6.82
C ILE A 8 -9.81 5.40 -8.25
N GLN A 9 -10.72 5.10 -9.16
CA GLN A 9 -10.46 5.17 -10.60
C GLN A 9 -10.67 6.62 -11.03
N ALA A 10 -9.57 7.36 -11.19
CA ALA A 10 -9.58 8.79 -11.45
C ALA A 10 -9.62 9.10 -12.94
N ASP A 11 -10.12 10.29 -13.27
CA ASP A 11 -9.81 10.92 -14.55
C ASP A 11 -8.32 11.26 -14.58
N GLN A 12 -7.59 10.80 -15.59
CA GLN A 12 -6.13 10.95 -15.68
C GLN A 12 -5.68 12.42 -15.53
N SER A 13 -6.44 13.37 -16.09
CA SER A 13 -6.17 14.80 -15.98
C SER A 13 -6.36 15.38 -14.58
N SER A 14 -7.04 14.65 -13.68
CA SER A 14 -7.34 15.08 -12.30
C SER A 14 -6.34 14.55 -11.27
N ILE A 15 -5.44 13.65 -11.65
CA ILE A 15 -4.51 12.97 -10.73
C ILE A 15 -3.64 13.97 -9.97
N ASP A 16 -3.05 14.96 -10.65
CA ASP A 16 -2.18 15.96 -9.99
C ASP A 16 -2.96 16.84 -9.02
N ALA A 17 -4.19 17.24 -9.37
CA ALA A 17 -5.06 17.99 -8.49
C ALA A 17 -5.47 17.14 -7.26
N GLY A 18 -5.76 15.87 -7.46
CA GLY A 18 -6.06 14.93 -6.38
C GLY A 18 -4.87 14.71 -5.45
N ALA A 19 -3.66 14.54 -5.99
CA ALA A 19 -2.43 14.39 -5.21
C ALA A 19 -2.11 15.66 -4.40
N ALA A 20 -2.29 16.84 -5.00
CA ALA A 20 -2.15 18.13 -4.30
C ALA A 20 -3.17 18.23 -3.15
N HIS A 21 -4.44 17.92 -3.38
CA HIS A 21 -5.46 17.92 -2.34
C HIS A 21 -5.11 16.95 -1.19
N VAL A 22 -4.64 15.74 -1.50
CA VAL A 22 -4.22 14.77 -0.48
C VAL A 22 -3.04 15.30 0.35
N ARG A 23 -2.07 15.98 -0.28
CA ARG A 23 -0.91 16.55 0.39
C ARG A 23 -1.26 17.76 1.25
N ASP A 24 -2.05 18.69 0.72
CA ASP A 24 -2.21 20.04 1.25
C ASP A 24 -3.42 20.16 2.19
N GLU A 25 -4.44 19.29 2.06
CA GLU A 25 -5.65 19.33 2.86
C GLU A 25 -5.87 18.03 3.67
N VAL A 26 -5.83 16.85 3.00
CA VAL A 26 -6.12 15.57 3.65
C VAL A 26 -5.08 15.24 4.71
N LEU A 27 -3.80 15.30 4.37
CA LEU A 27 -2.71 14.96 5.31
C LEU A 27 -2.70 15.87 6.55
N PRO A 28 -2.82 17.21 6.45
CA PRO A 28 -2.95 18.08 7.62
C PRO A 28 -4.18 17.76 8.48
N ALA A 29 -5.32 17.47 7.88
CA ALA A 29 -6.54 17.08 8.61
C ALA A 29 -6.35 15.77 9.37
N LEU A 30 -5.79 14.74 8.70
CA LEU A 30 -5.54 13.45 9.33
C LEU A 30 -4.52 13.53 10.46
N LYS A 31 -3.54 14.42 10.39
CA LYS A 31 -2.52 14.61 11.45
C LYS A 31 -3.11 15.11 12.79
N GLN A 32 -4.33 15.64 12.79
CA GLN A 32 -5.03 16.04 14.01
C GLN A 32 -5.74 14.85 14.69
N LEU A 33 -5.83 13.71 14.03
CA LEU A 33 -6.53 12.53 14.55
C LEU A 33 -5.58 11.65 15.37
N ASP A 34 -6.06 11.24 16.54
CA ASP A 34 -5.29 10.37 17.42
C ASP A 34 -4.99 9.02 16.76
N GLY A 35 -3.76 8.58 16.88
CA GLY A 35 -3.32 7.28 16.41
C GLY A 35 -2.92 7.20 14.92
N LEU A 36 -3.03 8.30 14.15
CA LEU A 36 -2.45 8.32 12.80
C LEU A 36 -0.92 8.20 12.87
N ILE A 37 -0.34 7.33 12.03
CA ILE A 37 1.11 7.13 11.92
C ILE A 37 1.65 7.30 10.51
N GLY A 38 0.79 7.42 9.50
CA GLY A 38 1.25 7.65 8.14
C GLY A 38 0.13 7.82 7.13
N LEU A 39 0.49 8.43 6.01
CA LEU A 39 -0.34 8.55 4.81
C LEU A 39 0.55 8.42 3.57
N SER A 40 0.13 7.64 2.61
CA SER A 40 0.72 7.59 1.27
C SER A 40 -0.37 7.68 0.21
N MET A 41 -0.01 8.18 -0.97
CA MET A 41 -0.83 8.06 -2.17
C MET A 41 0.03 7.54 -3.31
N MET A 42 -0.41 6.46 -3.90
CA MET A 42 0.16 5.84 -5.08
C MET A 42 -0.74 6.13 -6.28
N VAL A 43 -0.16 6.42 -7.43
CA VAL A 43 -0.89 6.72 -8.67
C VAL A 43 -0.34 5.93 -9.83
N ASP A 44 -1.21 5.36 -10.63
CA ASP A 44 -0.93 4.86 -11.97
C ASP A 44 -1.52 5.85 -12.98
N ARG A 45 -0.65 6.60 -13.63
CA ARG A 45 -1.05 7.67 -14.56
C ARG A 45 -1.60 7.14 -15.87
N GLU A 46 -1.27 5.89 -16.23
CA GLU A 46 -1.76 5.27 -17.45
C GLU A 46 -3.19 4.76 -17.28
N SER A 47 -3.45 4.02 -16.21
CA SER A 47 -4.79 3.49 -15.94
C SER A 47 -5.71 4.48 -15.23
N GLY A 48 -5.18 5.51 -14.54
CA GLY A 48 -5.93 6.42 -13.69
C GLY A 48 -6.19 5.87 -12.29
N ARG A 49 -5.64 4.72 -11.92
CA ARG A 49 -5.84 4.11 -10.61
C ARG A 49 -5.03 4.84 -9.54
N CYS A 50 -5.74 5.35 -8.53
CA CYS A 50 -5.15 6.05 -7.38
C CYS A 50 -5.48 5.28 -6.09
N ILE A 51 -4.48 5.09 -5.22
CA ILE A 51 -4.65 4.41 -3.93
C ILE A 51 -4.05 5.27 -2.82
N ALA A 52 -4.91 5.83 -1.96
CA ALA A 52 -4.49 6.52 -0.75
C ALA A 52 -4.58 5.56 0.44
N THR A 53 -3.51 5.43 1.22
CA THR A 53 -3.45 4.53 2.37
C THR A 53 -3.05 5.31 3.62
N SER A 54 -3.96 5.36 4.60
CA SER A 54 -3.69 5.87 5.95
C SER A 54 -3.32 4.73 6.88
N ALA A 55 -2.28 4.92 7.70
CA ALA A 55 -1.81 3.94 8.68
C ALA A 55 -2.09 4.42 10.11
N TRP A 56 -2.49 3.50 10.98
CA TRP A 56 -3.00 3.76 12.32
C TRP A 56 -2.34 2.86 13.35
N ARG A 57 -2.16 3.38 14.55
CA ARG A 57 -1.53 2.65 15.65
C ARG A 57 -2.35 1.45 16.10
N THR A 58 -3.68 1.61 16.15
CA THR A 58 -4.65 0.58 16.57
C THR A 58 -5.84 0.54 15.62
N GLU A 59 -6.56 -0.58 15.64
CA GLU A 59 -7.81 -0.75 14.89
C GLU A 59 -8.90 0.21 15.41
N ASP A 60 -8.97 0.40 16.73
CA ASP A 60 -9.93 1.32 17.34
C ASP A 60 -9.70 2.77 16.90
N ALA A 61 -8.44 3.24 16.83
CA ALA A 61 -8.12 4.57 16.32
C ALA A 61 -8.53 4.71 14.84
N MET A 62 -8.26 3.69 14.02
CA MET A 62 -8.68 3.65 12.63
C MET A 62 -10.22 3.71 12.50
N ARG A 63 -10.94 2.94 13.29
CA ARG A 63 -12.41 2.93 13.28
C ARG A 63 -13.01 4.23 13.79
N ALA A 64 -12.49 4.77 14.89
CA ALA A 64 -12.94 6.05 15.45
C ALA A 64 -12.78 7.23 14.49
N SER A 65 -11.81 7.16 13.56
CA SER A 65 -11.60 8.18 12.53
C SER A 65 -12.61 8.14 11.38
N ALA A 66 -13.46 7.11 11.27
CA ALA A 66 -14.23 6.81 10.06
C ALA A 66 -15.09 7.98 9.58
N ASP A 67 -15.88 8.58 10.48
CA ASP A 67 -16.79 9.69 10.15
C ASP A 67 -16.02 10.96 9.77
N GLN A 68 -14.92 11.25 10.47
CA GLN A 68 -14.10 12.43 10.22
C GLN A 68 -13.33 12.32 8.88
N VAL A 69 -12.91 11.11 8.52
CA VAL A 69 -12.20 10.84 7.25
C VAL A 69 -13.18 10.77 6.07
N GLN A 70 -14.46 10.49 6.31
CA GLN A 70 -15.43 10.31 5.22
C GLN A 70 -15.56 11.56 4.36
N SER A 71 -15.80 12.72 4.95
CA SER A 71 -15.99 13.97 4.20
C SER A 71 -14.74 14.36 3.38
N VAL A 72 -13.57 14.14 3.95
CA VAL A 72 -12.28 14.41 3.28
C VAL A 72 -12.06 13.45 2.10
N ARG A 73 -12.40 12.18 2.27
CA ARG A 73 -12.36 11.17 1.22
C ARG A 73 -13.34 11.45 0.10
N ASP A 74 -14.59 11.81 0.44
CA ASP A 74 -15.62 12.12 -0.54
C ASP A 74 -15.20 13.33 -1.40
N ARG A 75 -14.59 14.35 -0.78
CA ARG A 75 -14.04 15.48 -1.51
C ARG A 75 -12.88 15.08 -2.43
N ALA A 76 -11.99 14.22 -1.98
CA ALA A 76 -10.91 13.69 -2.83
C ALA A 76 -11.47 12.89 -4.03
N ALA A 77 -12.53 12.12 -3.81
CA ALA A 77 -13.22 11.37 -4.86
C ALA A 77 -13.88 12.28 -5.91
N GLU A 78 -14.51 13.38 -5.47
CA GLU A 78 -15.05 14.41 -6.39
C GLU A 78 -13.94 15.04 -7.25
N ILE A 79 -12.80 15.41 -6.66
CA ILE A 79 -11.68 16.02 -7.38
C ILE A 79 -11.10 15.04 -8.40
N LEU A 80 -10.95 13.76 -8.03
CA LEU A 80 -10.42 12.71 -8.89
C LEU A 80 -11.41 12.24 -9.96
N GLY A 81 -12.71 12.52 -9.80
CA GLY A 81 -13.75 12.16 -10.75
C GLY A 81 -14.22 10.69 -10.67
N GLY A 82 -13.96 10.01 -9.55
CA GLY A 82 -14.32 8.60 -9.35
C GLY A 82 -15.01 8.31 -8.03
N SER A 83 -15.41 7.05 -7.84
CA SER A 83 -16.00 6.57 -6.58
C SER A 83 -14.96 5.88 -5.71
N PRO A 84 -14.96 6.10 -4.37
CA PRO A 84 -14.00 5.49 -3.47
C PRO A 84 -14.40 4.04 -3.14
N GLU A 85 -13.44 3.12 -3.28
CA GLU A 85 -13.51 1.76 -2.74
C GLU A 85 -12.60 1.69 -1.51
N VAL A 86 -13.16 1.32 -0.36
CA VAL A 86 -12.44 1.32 0.93
C VAL A 86 -12.19 -0.09 1.39
N GLU A 87 -10.95 -0.38 1.76
CA GLU A 87 -10.55 -1.66 2.37
C GLU A 87 -9.73 -1.40 3.64
N GLU A 88 -9.89 -2.28 4.63
CA GLU A 88 -9.17 -2.20 5.90
C GLU A 88 -8.24 -3.40 6.05
N TRP A 89 -7.08 -3.16 6.66
CA TRP A 89 -5.97 -4.09 6.70
C TRP A 89 -5.30 -4.10 8.07
N GLU A 90 -4.73 -5.24 8.45
CA GLU A 90 -3.68 -5.34 9.45
C GLU A 90 -2.33 -5.23 8.76
N ILE A 91 -1.46 -4.31 9.21
CA ILE A 91 -0.08 -4.20 8.74
C ILE A 91 0.73 -5.21 9.56
N VAL A 92 1.20 -6.28 8.91
CA VAL A 92 1.91 -7.39 9.56
C VAL A 92 3.41 -7.36 9.29
N VAL A 93 3.85 -6.71 8.21
CA VAL A 93 5.26 -6.43 7.91
C VAL A 93 5.42 -5.00 7.43
N MET A 94 6.44 -4.32 7.94
CA MET A 94 6.96 -3.05 7.44
C MET A 94 8.47 -3.06 7.61
N HIS A 95 9.19 -3.09 6.50
CA HIS A 95 10.64 -3.09 6.46
C HIS A 95 11.18 -1.98 5.56
N ARG A 96 12.23 -1.28 6.02
CA ARG A 96 12.92 -0.22 5.27
C ARG A 96 14.42 -0.41 5.34
N ASP A 97 15.04 -0.33 4.19
CA ASP A 97 16.50 -0.19 4.09
C ASP A 97 16.87 1.30 4.16
N HIS A 98 16.12 2.16 3.45
CA HIS A 98 16.31 3.60 3.49
C HIS A 98 14.98 4.36 3.27
N PRO A 99 14.94 5.69 3.56
CA PRO A 99 13.72 6.48 3.41
C PRO A 99 13.20 6.48 1.97
N THR A 100 11.90 6.22 1.83
CA THR A 100 11.20 6.35 0.56
C THR A 100 10.70 7.79 0.40
N HIS A 101 10.89 8.37 -0.78
CA HIS A 101 10.52 9.75 -1.12
C HIS A 101 9.40 9.80 -2.17
N GLU A 102 8.81 10.96 -2.38
CA GLU A 102 7.89 11.21 -3.49
C GLU A 102 8.63 10.99 -4.82
N GLY A 103 7.95 10.41 -5.81
CA GLY A 103 8.54 10.02 -7.09
C GLY A 103 9.20 8.64 -7.09
N ALA A 104 9.33 7.98 -5.94
CA ALA A 104 9.68 6.57 -5.88
C ALA A 104 8.60 5.72 -6.56
N CYS A 105 8.96 4.52 -7.00
CA CYS A 105 8.03 3.61 -7.65
C CYS A 105 7.65 2.45 -6.73
N VAL A 106 6.41 1.99 -6.85
CA VAL A 106 5.85 0.94 -5.99
C VAL A 106 5.26 -0.16 -6.86
N ARG A 107 5.72 -1.40 -6.65
CA ARG A 107 5.03 -2.58 -7.18
C ARG A 107 4.19 -3.20 -6.09
N THR A 108 2.91 -3.39 -6.37
CA THR A 108 1.98 -4.08 -5.47
C THR A 108 1.58 -5.43 -6.05
N ALA A 109 1.36 -6.41 -5.18
CA ALA A 109 0.73 -7.68 -5.52
C ALA A 109 -0.44 -7.93 -4.57
N ARG A 110 -1.63 -8.10 -5.12
CA ARG A 110 -2.83 -8.52 -4.37
C ARG A 110 -2.91 -10.03 -4.40
N LEU A 111 -3.06 -10.61 -3.22
CA LEU A 111 -3.05 -12.05 -3.02
C LEU A 111 -4.35 -12.51 -2.36
N GLN A 112 -4.68 -13.77 -2.58
CA GLN A 112 -5.80 -14.46 -1.94
C GLN A 112 -5.33 -15.80 -1.40
N THR A 113 -5.66 -16.08 -0.15
CA THR A 113 -5.52 -17.40 0.47
C THR A 113 -6.80 -17.77 1.22
N GLU A 114 -6.89 -18.99 1.71
CA GLU A 114 -7.94 -19.39 2.64
C GLU A 114 -7.80 -18.64 3.97
N ARG A 115 -8.93 -18.30 4.62
CA ARG A 115 -8.92 -17.53 5.89
C ARG A 115 -8.06 -18.18 6.98
N GLY A 116 -8.09 -19.49 7.07
CA GLY A 116 -7.29 -20.26 8.04
C GLY A 116 -5.79 -20.37 7.71
N ALA A 117 -5.38 -19.96 6.50
CA ALA A 117 -4.00 -20.04 6.03
C ALA A 117 -3.26 -18.68 6.05
N VAL A 118 -3.90 -17.60 6.53
CA VAL A 118 -3.32 -16.24 6.53
C VAL A 118 -2.01 -16.20 7.33
N ASP A 119 -1.92 -16.88 8.49
CA ASP A 119 -0.69 -16.88 9.29
C ASP A 119 0.45 -17.60 8.56
N GLY A 120 0.18 -18.70 7.86
CA GLY A 120 1.17 -19.37 7.02
C GLY A 120 1.66 -18.50 5.86
N LEU A 121 0.79 -17.70 5.26
CA LEU A 121 1.17 -16.73 4.24
C LEU A 121 2.06 -15.62 4.81
N ILE A 122 1.75 -15.11 6.02
CA ILE A 122 2.59 -14.12 6.73
C ILE A 122 3.98 -14.70 7.02
N ASP A 123 4.04 -15.91 7.56
CA ASP A 123 5.31 -16.58 7.90
C ASP A 123 6.16 -16.83 6.65
N THR A 124 5.54 -17.28 5.54
CA THR A 124 6.23 -17.44 4.26
C THR A 124 6.76 -16.11 3.74
N TYR A 125 5.96 -15.04 3.85
CA TYR A 125 6.43 -13.72 3.42
C TYR A 125 7.64 -13.26 4.22
N ARG A 126 7.61 -13.37 5.55
CA ARG A 126 8.70 -12.96 6.45
C ARG A 126 9.98 -13.75 6.25
N THR A 127 9.84 -15.08 6.15
CA THR A 127 11.02 -15.97 6.20
C THR A 127 11.60 -16.32 4.83
N ALA A 128 10.79 -16.27 3.78
CA ALA A 128 11.22 -16.69 2.44
C ALA A 128 11.21 -15.52 1.42
N SER A 129 10.15 -14.71 1.39
CA SER A 129 10.01 -13.67 0.36
C SER A 129 10.78 -12.39 0.70
N LEU A 130 10.62 -11.85 1.90
CA LEU A 130 11.20 -10.57 2.32
C LEU A 130 12.73 -10.55 2.17
N PRO A 131 13.52 -11.55 2.64
CA PRO A 131 14.97 -11.54 2.48
C PRO A 131 15.44 -11.50 1.01
N GLN A 132 14.64 -12.05 0.09
CA GLN A 132 14.93 -12.00 -1.34
C GLN A 132 14.51 -10.67 -1.97
N ILE A 133 13.41 -10.06 -1.49
CA ILE A 133 12.92 -8.74 -1.92
C ILE A 133 13.94 -7.66 -1.55
N GLU A 134 14.53 -7.72 -0.36
CA GLU A 134 15.60 -6.81 0.10
C GLU A 134 16.82 -6.83 -0.81
N GLY A 135 17.11 -7.97 -1.44
CA GLY A 135 18.21 -8.12 -2.39
C GLY A 135 17.94 -7.57 -3.81
N LEU A 136 16.77 -7.00 -4.08
CA LEU A 136 16.45 -6.39 -5.36
C LEU A 136 17.17 -5.04 -5.52
N GLY A 137 17.76 -4.79 -6.67
CA GLY A 137 18.44 -3.52 -6.94
C GLY A 137 17.50 -2.32 -6.82
N GLY A 138 17.90 -1.29 -6.08
CA GLY A 138 17.12 -0.08 -5.84
C GLY A 138 15.93 -0.27 -4.87
N PHE A 139 15.94 -1.35 -4.09
CA PHE A 139 14.97 -1.57 -3.02
C PHE A 139 15.03 -0.45 -1.97
N CYS A 140 13.87 0.08 -1.56
CA CYS A 140 13.76 1.07 -0.50
C CYS A 140 13.03 0.52 0.73
N SER A 141 11.88 -0.09 0.50
CA SER A 141 11.04 -0.61 1.58
C SER A 141 10.07 -1.67 1.08
N ALA A 142 9.58 -2.50 1.99
CA ALA A 142 8.51 -3.45 1.74
C ALA A 142 7.47 -3.40 2.85
N SER A 143 6.20 -3.59 2.50
CA SER A 143 5.11 -3.80 3.44
C SER A 143 4.26 -4.99 3.04
N PHE A 144 3.70 -5.65 4.05
CA PHE A 144 2.73 -6.70 3.85
C PHE A 144 1.52 -6.45 4.75
N MET A 145 0.36 -6.37 4.12
CA MET A 145 -0.91 -6.12 4.79
C MET A 145 -1.87 -7.27 4.53
N VAL A 146 -2.67 -7.63 5.53
CA VAL A 146 -3.63 -8.73 5.42
C VAL A 146 -5.01 -8.30 5.91
N ASN A 147 -6.03 -8.90 5.33
CA ASN A 147 -7.39 -8.89 5.86
C ASN A 147 -7.76 -10.33 6.23
N ARG A 148 -7.72 -10.64 7.51
CA ARG A 148 -7.93 -12.00 8.03
C ARG A 148 -9.34 -12.53 7.75
N ALA A 149 -10.34 -11.63 7.72
CA ALA A 149 -11.74 -12.00 7.50
C ALA A 149 -12.01 -12.45 6.06
N SER A 150 -11.29 -11.90 5.09
CA SER A 150 -11.43 -12.26 3.67
C SER A 150 -10.36 -13.23 3.15
N GLY A 151 -9.22 -13.35 3.83
CA GLY A 151 -8.03 -14.07 3.35
C GLY A 151 -7.25 -13.28 2.28
N ARG A 152 -7.55 -12.00 2.09
CA ARG A 152 -6.82 -11.12 1.17
C ARG A 152 -5.54 -10.60 1.78
N ALA A 153 -4.54 -10.38 0.95
CA ALA A 153 -3.30 -9.74 1.33
C ALA A 153 -2.79 -8.81 0.23
N VAL A 154 -1.99 -7.83 0.61
CA VAL A 154 -1.29 -6.91 -0.30
C VAL A 154 0.17 -6.83 0.10
N SER A 155 1.06 -7.20 -0.82
CA SER A 155 2.49 -6.92 -0.74
C SER A 155 2.79 -5.66 -1.53
N SER A 156 3.53 -4.73 -0.94
CA SER A 156 4.01 -3.53 -1.64
C SER A 156 5.53 -3.44 -1.49
N THR A 157 6.23 -3.27 -2.61
CA THR A 157 7.69 -3.08 -2.64
C THR A 157 7.98 -1.74 -3.30
N CYS A 158 8.69 -0.86 -2.57
CA CYS A 158 9.11 0.44 -3.07
C CYS A 158 10.53 0.36 -3.62
N PHE A 159 10.74 1.06 -4.73
CA PHE A 159 12.02 1.20 -5.43
C PHE A 159 12.37 2.68 -5.60
N GLU A 160 13.65 2.99 -5.68
CA GLU A 160 14.16 4.35 -5.87
C GLU A 160 13.55 5.06 -7.09
N ASN A 161 13.34 4.29 -8.18
CA ASN A 161 12.84 4.81 -9.45
C ASN A 161 12.27 3.67 -10.33
N SER A 162 11.67 4.06 -11.46
CA SER A 162 11.08 3.11 -12.42
C SER A 162 12.11 2.17 -13.04
N ALA A 163 13.31 2.65 -13.33
CA ALA A 163 14.37 1.82 -13.94
C ALA A 163 14.77 0.66 -13.01
N ALA A 164 14.93 0.91 -11.71
CA ALA A 164 15.20 -0.13 -10.72
C ALA A 164 14.03 -1.11 -10.59
N MET A 165 12.80 -0.59 -10.56
CA MET A 165 11.60 -1.41 -10.53
C MET A 165 11.49 -2.30 -11.76
N ASP A 166 11.73 -1.77 -12.97
CA ASP A 166 11.68 -2.53 -14.22
C ASP A 166 12.77 -3.61 -14.28
N ALA A 167 14.00 -3.26 -13.90
CA ALA A 167 15.12 -4.21 -13.87
C ALA A 167 14.88 -5.39 -12.90
N SER A 168 14.09 -5.18 -11.84
CA SER A 168 13.73 -6.21 -10.86
C SER A 168 12.59 -7.14 -11.29
N ARG A 169 11.90 -6.87 -12.41
CA ARG A 169 10.60 -7.49 -12.79
C ARG A 169 10.63 -9.01 -12.76
N GLU A 170 11.58 -9.62 -13.47
CA GLU A 170 11.68 -11.09 -13.54
C GLU A 170 12.03 -11.72 -12.20
N GLN A 171 12.94 -11.11 -11.43
CA GLN A 171 13.31 -11.64 -10.12
C GLN A 171 12.15 -11.50 -9.12
N ALA A 172 11.46 -10.36 -9.09
CA ALA A 172 10.29 -10.15 -8.26
C ALA A 172 9.15 -11.12 -8.60
N GLU A 173 8.96 -11.46 -9.89
CA GLU A 173 7.98 -12.48 -10.30
C GLU A 173 8.35 -13.87 -9.79
N ARG A 174 9.63 -14.27 -9.90
CA ARG A 174 10.09 -15.56 -9.36
C ARG A 174 9.90 -15.65 -7.84
N ILE A 175 10.24 -14.58 -7.08
CA ILE A 175 10.05 -14.53 -5.63
C ILE A 175 8.56 -14.66 -5.28
N ARG A 176 7.70 -13.89 -5.95
CA ARG A 176 6.26 -13.93 -5.74
C ARG A 176 5.66 -15.30 -6.03
N SER A 177 6.02 -15.89 -7.18
CA SER A 177 5.53 -17.20 -7.59
C SER A 177 5.93 -18.30 -6.60
N ALA A 178 7.19 -18.30 -6.16
CA ALA A 178 7.67 -19.26 -5.17
C ALA A 178 6.96 -19.09 -3.81
N GLY A 179 6.82 -17.85 -3.32
CA GLY A 179 6.15 -17.54 -2.05
C GLY A 179 4.67 -17.89 -2.07
N THR A 180 3.94 -17.57 -3.15
CA THR A 180 2.52 -17.91 -3.27
C THR A 180 2.29 -19.41 -3.40
N GLN A 181 3.14 -20.13 -4.14
CA GLN A 181 3.09 -21.57 -4.22
C GLN A 181 3.32 -22.22 -2.84
N GLN A 182 4.35 -21.77 -2.11
CA GLN A 182 4.66 -22.30 -0.77
C GLN A 182 3.52 -22.05 0.22
N ALA A 183 2.87 -20.88 0.16
CA ALA A 183 1.78 -20.50 1.06
C ALA A 183 0.39 -20.95 0.59
N ASN A 184 0.28 -21.69 -0.52
CA ASN A 184 -0.98 -22.05 -1.16
C ASN A 184 -1.90 -20.83 -1.37
N ALA A 185 -1.34 -19.76 -1.87
CA ALA A 185 -2.03 -18.51 -2.20
C ALA A 185 -2.07 -18.28 -3.71
N SER A 186 -3.05 -17.50 -4.17
CA SER A 186 -3.16 -17.06 -5.56
C SER A 186 -2.86 -15.58 -5.70
N VAL A 187 -2.30 -15.18 -6.84
CA VAL A 187 -2.13 -13.79 -7.24
C VAL A 187 -3.40 -13.32 -7.92
N LEU A 188 -4.02 -12.26 -7.39
CA LEU A 188 -5.21 -11.63 -7.97
C LEU A 188 -4.84 -10.54 -8.97
N ASP A 189 -3.84 -9.73 -8.63
CA ASP A 189 -3.40 -8.58 -9.41
C ASP A 189 -1.96 -8.22 -9.08
N VAL A 190 -1.24 -7.68 -10.07
CA VAL A 190 0.06 -7.03 -9.89
C VAL A 190 0.02 -5.71 -10.62
N SER A 191 0.26 -4.63 -9.88
CA SER A 191 0.19 -3.27 -10.41
C SER A 191 1.42 -2.47 -10.01
N GLU A 192 1.76 -1.47 -10.84
CA GLU A 192 2.89 -0.58 -10.63
C GLU A 192 2.41 0.86 -10.53
N PHE A 193 3.01 1.63 -9.64
CA PHE A 193 2.58 2.98 -9.29
C PHE A 193 3.77 3.90 -9.09
N GLU A 194 3.53 5.20 -9.26
CA GLU A 194 4.35 6.28 -8.72
C GLU A 194 3.86 6.64 -7.31
N LEU A 195 4.77 6.92 -6.39
CA LEU A 195 4.44 7.40 -5.05
C LEU A 195 4.29 8.93 -5.08
N ALA A 196 3.05 9.41 -5.18
CA ALA A 196 2.74 10.84 -5.32
C ALA A 196 2.71 11.59 -3.97
N VAL A 197 2.39 10.89 -2.86
CA VAL A 197 2.44 11.45 -1.50
C VAL A 197 3.09 10.42 -0.57
N ALA A 198 4.11 10.86 0.19
CA ALA A 198 4.88 10.01 1.08
C ALA A 198 5.03 10.63 2.48
N HIS A 199 4.09 10.35 3.38
CA HIS A 199 4.24 10.61 4.81
C HIS A 199 4.33 9.29 5.56
N LEU A 200 5.45 8.59 5.38
CA LEU A 200 5.65 7.21 5.80
C LEU A 200 6.40 7.16 7.14
N ARG A 201 5.67 7.20 8.26
CA ARG A 201 6.21 7.12 9.62
C ARG A 201 5.83 5.83 10.35
N VAL A 202 5.32 4.85 9.61
CA VAL A 202 5.00 3.52 10.18
C VAL A 202 6.28 2.90 10.72
N PRO A 203 6.34 2.49 12.00
CA PRO A 203 7.51 1.83 12.57
C PRO A 203 7.84 0.51 11.87
N GLU A 204 9.11 0.10 11.96
CA GLU A 204 9.55 -1.23 11.54
C GLU A 204 8.71 -2.33 12.21
N LEU A 205 8.35 -3.35 11.45
CA LEU A 205 7.59 -4.52 11.88
C LEU A 205 8.02 -5.72 11.02
N VAL A 206 9.01 -6.46 11.46
CA VAL A 206 9.57 -7.64 10.78
C VAL A 206 9.42 -8.89 11.62
#